data_c30eaba505031a6ec6cd7cfbac479a35
#
_entry.id   c30eaba505031a6ec6cd7cfbac479a35
#
_cell.length_a   1.000
_cell.length_b   1.000
_cell.length_c   1.000
_cell.angle_alpha   90.00
_cell.angle_beta   90.00
_cell.angle_gamma   90.00
#
_symmetry.space_group_name_H-M   'P 1'
#
loop_
_entity.id
_entity.type
_entity.pdbx_description
1 polymer ?
#
loop_
_entity_poly.entity_id
_entity_poly.type
_entity_poly.pdbx_seq_one_letter_code
_entity_poly.pdbx_strand_id
1 'polypeptide(L)'
;GGSSTPSPNPTPVQEVASCDVASQKRFVDDVIDDWYLWYGELADVNAADYDDPNSYLQALTAPLAVDGRDPGFSYLTTAAADEAALSSGAYIGFGFRYGFDTSNAFRFSDVLEGSPAGDADLRRGDKVLAIAIGGEFETIAELGARDATTLEVFGDSEVGVERGFRVERAGDVFEVTLLKRELATPPFAGQPLLLSRAGMDPIGYLHFRSFITDAEPLLVEMARTFRDANVTDLIIDLRYNGGGLLSVAEQLLNIFAGELGQGDDSYRISHNDKRTSENVAVSFEVPDVALSPRRMAFIVTEGTASASELVINAVSPYVETVLVGSDTFGKAVGQYAFDQRGCENRLRLVAFETLNGEGQGGYYTGLVDTGRFTLCPAADDITREFH
;
A
#
# COMPACT_ATOMS: atom_id res chain seq x y z
N GLY A 1 -2.49 29.88 -12.16
CA GLY A 1 -1.21 29.25 -12.35
C GLY A 1 -1.39 27.77 -12.21
N GLY A 2 -1.09 26.99 -13.26
CA GLY A 2 -1.30 25.54 -13.23
C GLY A 2 -0.43 24.89 -12.18
N SER A 3 -1.03 24.18 -11.26
CA SER A 3 -0.39 23.19 -10.42
C SER A 3 0.11 22.08 -11.34
N SER A 4 1.40 22.03 -11.60
CA SER A 4 2.01 20.89 -12.26
C SER A 4 2.31 19.86 -11.16
N THR A 5 1.40 18.88 -10.98
CA THR A 5 1.80 17.63 -10.34
C THR A 5 3.12 17.15 -10.94
N PRO A 6 4.11 16.76 -10.15
CA PRO A 6 5.33 16.19 -10.71
C PRO A 6 4.95 15.05 -11.62
N SER A 7 5.50 15.04 -12.83
CA SER A 7 5.29 13.92 -13.77
C SER A 7 5.69 12.64 -13.04
N PRO A 8 4.82 11.65 -12.94
CA PRO A 8 5.12 10.43 -12.18
C PRO A 8 6.28 9.60 -12.76
N ASN A 9 6.80 10.02 -13.91
CA ASN A 9 7.91 9.36 -14.58
C ASN A 9 8.93 10.38 -15.07
N PRO A 10 10.11 10.49 -14.42
CA PRO A 10 11.25 11.21 -14.97
C PRO A 10 11.63 10.64 -16.34
N THR A 11 12.14 11.49 -17.22
CA THR A 11 12.52 11.12 -18.59
C THR A 11 13.52 9.95 -18.59
N PRO A 12 13.32 8.90 -19.43
CA PRO A 12 14.18 7.72 -19.44
C PRO A 12 15.66 8.04 -19.63
N VAL A 13 16.50 7.41 -18.83
CA VAL A 13 17.97 7.48 -18.92
C VAL A 13 18.45 6.55 -20.03
N GLN A 14 19.26 7.05 -20.95
CA GLN A 14 20.04 6.40 -22.04
C GLN A 14 19.37 5.32 -22.94
N GLU A 15 19.74 5.36 -24.23
CA GLU A 15 19.49 4.25 -25.16
C GLU A 15 20.36 3.05 -24.78
N VAL A 16 19.71 1.93 -24.46
CA VAL A 16 20.38 0.68 -24.11
C VAL A 16 20.43 -0.22 -25.34
N ALA A 17 21.60 -0.72 -25.68
CA ALA A 17 21.82 -1.60 -26.83
C ALA A 17 21.32 -3.04 -26.60
N SER A 18 20.96 -3.42 -25.36
CA SER A 18 20.65 -4.79 -24.96
C SER A 18 19.79 -4.81 -23.70
N CYS A 19 18.94 -5.83 -23.56
CA CYS A 19 18.14 -6.12 -22.36
C CYS A 19 18.72 -7.28 -21.54
N ASP A 20 20.00 -7.61 -21.72
CA ASP A 20 20.67 -8.64 -20.92
C ASP A 20 20.86 -8.19 -19.46
N VAL A 21 21.14 -9.16 -18.58
CA VAL A 21 21.31 -8.92 -17.14
C VAL A 21 22.40 -7.85 -16.86
N ALA A 22 23.48 -7.86 -17.61
CA ALA A 22 24.56 -6.88 -17.42
C ALA A 22 24.09 -5.46 -17.77
N SER A 23 23.28 -5.31 -18.80
CA SER A 23 22.68 -4.04 -19.21
C SER A 23 21.64 -3.55 -18.18
N GLN A 24 20.84 -4.45 -17.64
CA GLN A 24 19.86 -4.12 -16.58
C GLN A 24 20.54 -3.66 -15.28
N LYS A 25 21.67 -4.28 -14.90
CA LYS A 25 22.45 -3.84 -13.73
C LYS A 25 23.07 -2.46 -13.95
N ARG A 26 23.63 -2.17 -15.14
CA ARG A 26 24.12 -0.81 -15.46
C ARG A 26 23.00 0.22 -15.41
N PHE A 27 21.79 -0.12 -15.89
CA PHE A 27 20.63 0.75 -15.77
C PHE A 27 20.28 1.03 -14.29
N VAL A 28 20.37 0.01 -13.41
CA VAL A 28 20.20 0.21 -11.96
C VAL A 28 21.25 1.18 -11.43
N ASP A 29 22.54 1.00 -11.78
CA ASP A 29 23.63 1.87 -11.34
C ASP A 29 23.41 3.34 -11.75
N ASP A 30 23.07 3.57 -13.02
CA ASP A 30 22.84 4.90 -13.57
C ASP A 30 21.68 5.63 -12.87
N VAL A 31 20.60 4.91 -12.57
CA VAL A 31 19.41 5.50 -11.95
C VAL A 31 19.60 5.70 -10.44
N ILE A 32 20.17 4.71 -9.75
CA ILE A 32 20.31 4.73 -8.28
C ILE A 32 21.27 5.83 -7.83
N ASP A 33 22.36 6.04 -8.53
CA ASP A 33 23.32 7.11 -8.20
C ASP A 33 22.69 8.50 -8.28
N ASP A 34 21.77 8.71 -9.20
CA ASP A 34 21.17 10.02 -9.48
C ASP A 34 19.90 10.29 -8.69
N TRP A 35 19.05 9.27 -8.52
CA TRP A 35 17.69 9.44 -8.00
C TRP A 35 17.43 8.84 -6.63
N TYR A 36 18.22 7.83 -6.19
CA TYR A 36 17.95 7.20 -4.91
C TYR A 36 18.05 8.20 -3.75
N LEU A 37 17.05 8.20 -2.88
CA LEU A 37 16.98 9.18 -1.79
C LEU A 37 18.22 9.16 -0.89
N TRP A 38 18.79 7.98 -0.67
CA TRP A 38 19.97 7.77 0.19
C TRP A 38 21.16 7.20 -0.59
N TYR A 39 21.42 7.71 -1.80
CA TYR A 39 22.50 7.22 -2.68
C TYR A 39 23.88 7.20 -2.02
N GLY A 40 24.13 8.05 -1.02
CA GLY A 40 25.39 8.10 -0.28
C GLY A 40 25.56 7.00 0.79
N GLU A 41 24.52 6.19 1.03
CA GLU A 41 24.50 5.16 2.07
C GLU A 41 24.42 3.74 1.49
N LEU A 42 24.58 3.58 0.18
CA LEU A 42 24.54 2.29 -0.50
C LEU A 42 25.72 1.39 -0.09
N ALA A 43 25.50 0.08 -0.12
CA ALA A 43 26.59 -0.88 0.08
C ALA A 43 27.54 -0.90 -1.12
N ASP A 44 28.84 -1.07 -0.84
CA ASP A 44 29.86 -1.28 -1.87
C ASP A 44 29.88 -2.77 -2.25
N VAL A 45 29.18 -3.12 -3.34
CA VAL A 45 29.03 -4.50 -3.82
C VAL A 45 29.41 -4.62 -5.30
N ASN A 46 29.93 -5.75 -5.71
CA ASN A 46 30.29 -5.99 -7.10
C ASN A 46 29.10 -6.59 -7.86
N ALA A 47 28.65 -5.91 -8.91
CA ALA A 47 27.54 -6.39 -9.76
C ALA A 47 27.77 -7.79 -10.36
N ALA A 48 29.02 -8.23 -10.53
CA ALA A 48 29.35 -9.54 -11.08
C ALA A 48 29.01 -10.72 -10.12
N ASP A 49 28.80 -10.43 -8.84
CA ASP A 49 28.52 -11.44 -7.82
C ASP A 49 27.01 -11.82 -7.75
N TYR A 50 26.17 -11.21 -8.56
CA TYR A 50 24.72 -11.40 -8.58
C TYR A 50 24.24 -11.88 -9.95
N ASP A 51 23.37 -12.87 -10.00
CA ASP A 51 22.88 -13.48 -11.24
C ASP A 51 21.72 -12.70 -11.88
N ASP A 52 20.99 -11.87 -11.09
CA ASP A 52 19.88 -11.07 -11.57
C ASP A 52 19.94 -9.62 -11.05
N PRO A 53 19.30 -8.66 -11.76
CA PRO A 53 19.39 -7.24 -11.41
C PRO A 53 18.63 -6.87 -10.13
N ASN A 54 17.60 -7.63 -9.73
CA ASN A 54 16.85 -7.34 -8.52
C ASN A 54 17.64 -7.74 -7.27
N SER A 55 18.28 -8.91 -7.27
CA SER A 55 19.19 -9.33 -6.19
C SER A 55 20.37 -8.36 -6.03
N TYR A 56 20.88 -7.83 -7.15
CA TYR A 56 21.91 -6.79 -7.13
C TYR A 56 21.39 -5.49 -6.47
N LEU A 57 20.20 -5.02 -6.87
CA LEU A 57 19.56 -3.84 -6.27
C LEU A 57 19.36 -4.01 -4.75
N GLN A 58 18.83 -5.17 -4.33
CA GLN A 58 18.62 -5.47 -2.91
C GLN A 58 19.94 -5.48 -2.12
N ALA A 59 21.02 -5.93 -2.73
CA ALA A 59 22.34 -5.89 -2.09
C ALA A 59 22.87 -4.45 -1.95
N LEU A 60 22.67 -3.60 -2.95
CA LEU A 60 23.03 -2.17 -2.86
C LEU A 60 22.27 -1.46 -1.74
N THR A 61 20.97 -1.71 -1.61
CA THR A 61 20.08 -1.06 -0.62
C THR A 61 20.07 -1.75 0.75
N ALA A 62 20.83 -2.84 0.94
CA ALA A 62 20.83 -3.62 2.18
C ALA A 62 21.04 -2.80 3.47
N PRO A 63 21.92 -1.76 3.54
CA PRO A 63 22.03 -0.92 4.74
C PRO A 63 20.71 -0.25 5.13
N LEU A 64 19.94 0.22 4.14
CA LEU A 64 18.66 0.90 4.33
C LEU A 64 17.53 -0.08 4.68
N ALA A 65 17.65 -1.33 4.23
CA ALA A 65 16.74 -2.40 4.61
C ALA A 65 16.89 -2.78 6.09
N VAL A 66 18.13 -2.81 6.59
CA VAL A 66 18.42 -3.13 8.00
C VAL A 66 17.86 -2.11 8.96
N ASP A 67 17.86 -0.83 8.61
CA ASP A 67 17.31 0.25 9.46
C ASP A 67 15.83 0.56 9.16
N GLY A 68 15.19 -0.22 8.26
CA GLY A 68 13.76 -0.13 7.97
C GLY A 68 13.36 0.99 7.00
N ARG A 69 14.31 1.77 6.46
CA ARG A 69 14.00 2.87 5.54
C ARG A 69 13.65 2.39 4.13
N ASP A 70 14.32 1.33 3.64
CA ASP A 70 14.00 0.67 2.37
C ASP A 70 14.05 -0.86 2.50
N PRO A 71 13.11 -1.49 3.19
CA PRO A 71 13.06 -2.95 3.37
C PRO A 71 12.55 -3.68 2.09
N GLY A 72 13.05 -3.27 0.91
CA GLY A 72 12.63 -3.80 -0.39
C GLY A 72 11.54 -2.97 -1.07
N PHE A 73 11.39 -1.70 -0.72
CA PHE A 73 10.53 -0.79 -1.47
C PHE A 73 11.06 -0.55 -2.88
N SER A 74 12.38 -0.46 -3.04
CA SER A 74 13.02 -0.40 -4.36
C SER A 74 13.08 -1.79 -4.99
N TYR A 75 12.54 -1.96 -6.20
CA TYR A 75 12.48 -3.26 -6.89
C TYR A 75 12.35 -3.12 -8.40
N LEU A 76 12.69 -4.19 -9.13
CA LEU A 76 12.44 -4.30 -10.57
C LEU A 76 11.17 -5.12 -10.84
N THR A 77 10.44 -4.69 -11.86
CA THR A 77 9.23 -5.31 -12.37
C THR A 77 9.13 -5.09 -13.87
N THR A 78 8.02 -5.44 -14.51
CA THR A 78 7.72 -5.03 -15.89
C THR A 78 6.78 -3.82 -15.89
N ALA A 79 6.90 -2.96 -16.90
CA ALA A 79 6.01 -1.81 -17.05
C ALA A 79 4.54 -2.24 -17.09
N ALA A 80 4.23 -3.31 -17.83
CA ALA A 80 2.86 -3.82 -17.94
C ALA A 80 2.28 -4.30 -16.59
N ALA A 81 3.06 -5.05 -15.80
CA ALA A 81 2.61 -5.52 -14.49
C ALA A 81 2.39 -4.37 -13.51
N ASP A 82 3.30 -3.40 -13.51
CA ASP A 82 3.21 -2.22 -12.66
C ASP A 82 1.99 -1.35 -13.01
N GLU A 83 1.74 -1.11 -14.29
CA GLU A 83 0.58 -0.35 -14.76
C GLU A 83 -0.74 -1.06 -14.44
N ALA A 84 -0.82 -2.37 -14.60
CA ALA A 84 -2.00 -3.16 -14.25
C ALA A 84 -2.28 -3.10 -12.74
N ALA A 85 -1.23 -3.21 -11.91
CA ALA A 85 -1.37 -3.12 -10.46
C ALA A 85 -1.87 -1.74 -10.01
N LEU A 86 -1.37 -0.65 -10.60
CA LEU A 86 -1.74 0.72 -10.22
C LEU A 86 -3.06 1.20 -10.84
N SER A 87 -3.49 0.65 -11.97
CA SER A 87 -4.76 1.02 -12.58
C SER A 87 -5.96 0.36 -11.89
N SER A 88 -5.96 -0.96 -11.79
CA SER A 88 -7.09 -1.77 -11.33
C SER A 88 -6.76 -2.64 -10.10
N GLY A 89 -5.56 -2.53 -9.53
CA GLY A 89 -5.10 -3.41 -8.48
C GLY A 89 -4.94 -4.86 -8.96
N ALA A 90 -4.57 -5.04 -10.24
CA ALA A 90 -4.43 -6.35 -10.84
C ALA A 90 -3.24 -7.11 -10.26
N TYR A 91 -3.45 -8.38 -9.95
CA TYR A 91 -2.41 -9.30 -9.49
C TYR A 91 -2.83 -10.74 -9.79
N ILE A 92 -1.87 -11.68 -9.72
CA ILE A 92 -2.14 -13.10 -9.82
C ILE A 92 -2.12 -13.70 -8.41
N GLY A 93 -3.24 -14.30 -7.98
CA GLY A 93 -3.35 -14.79 -6.62
C GLY A 93 -4.58 -15.64 -6.35
N PHE A 94 -4.75 -16.02 -5.07
CA PHE A 94 -5.91 -16.76 -4.58
C PHE A 94 -7.06 -15.85 -4.15
N GLY A 95 -6.82 -14.56 -3.90
CA GLY A 95 -7.83 -13.59 -3.51
C GLY A 95 -8.09 -13.50 -2.02
N PHE A 96 -7.08 -13.70 -1.20
CA PHE A 96 -7.17 -13.49 0.24
C PHE A 96 -5.96 -12.72 0.77
N ARG A 97 -6.15 -12.10 1.94
CA ARG A 97 -5.08 -11.66 2.85
C ARG A 97 -5.11 -12.53 4.09
N TYR A 98 -4.01 -12.61 4.81
CA TYR A 98 -3.90 -13.43 6.01
C TYR A 98 -3.14 -12.70 7.12
N GLY A 99 -3.27 -13.21 8.32
CA GLY A 99 -2.55 -12.74 9.49
C GLY A 99 -2.64 -13.75 10.61
N PHE A 100 -2.01 -13.43 11.73
CA PHE A 100 -2.08 -14.21 12.96
C PHE A 100 -2.98 -13.48 13.96
N ASP A 101 -3.94 -14.19 14.56
CA ASP A 101 -4.77 -13.63 15.62
C ASP A 101 -4.01 -13.56 16.96
N THR A 102 -4.65 -13.04 17.99
CA THR A 102 -4.06 -12.92 19.33
C THR A 102 -3.68 -14.25 19.98
N SER A 103 -4.19 -15.38 19.46
CA SER A 103 -3.80 -16.73 19.88
C SER A 103 -2.67 -17.32 19.01
N ASN A 104 -2.09 -16.52 18.12
CA ASN A 104 -1.12 -16.94 17.10
C ASN A 104 -1.67 -17.99 16.13
N ALA A 105 -2.98 -17.96 15.87
CA ALA A 105 -3.59 -18.79 14.84
C ALA A 105 -3.57 -18.07 13.49
N PHE A 106 -3.12 -18.78 12.45
CA PHE A 106 -3.13 -18.29 11.07
C PHE A 106 -4.56 -18.22 10.55
N ARG A 107 -5.01 -17.04 10.11
CA ARG A 107 -6.37 -16.80 9.63
C ARG A 107 -6.38 -15.97 8.35
N PHE A 108 -7.46 -16.12 7.57
CA PHE A 108 -7.74 -15.16 6.52
C PHE A 108 -8.24 -13.85 7.15
N SER A 109 -7.55 -12.75 6.84
CA SER A 109 -7.90 -11.41 7.35
C SER A 109 -8.76 -10.61 6.37
N ASP A 110 -8.77 -10.97 5.09
CA ASP A 110 -9.67 -10.47 4.05
C ASP A 110 -9.82 -11.53 2.96
N VAL A 111 -10.99 -11.64 2.37
CA VAL A 111 -11.26 -12.53 1.23
C VAL A 111 -12.03 -11.74 0.18
N LEU A 112 -11.52 -11.71 -1.04
CA LEU A 112 -12.11 -10.96 -2.14
C LEU A 112 -13.26 -11.75 -2.76
N GLU A 113 -14.42 -11.12 -2.87
CA GLU A 113 -15.56 -11.66 -3.61
C GLU A 113 -15.18 -11.91 -5.07
N GLY A 114 -15.66 -13.01 -5.64
CA GLY A 114 -15.35 -13.40 -7.02
C GLY A 114 -13.92 -13.87 -7.25
N SER A 115 -13.12 -14.08 -6.20
CA SER A 115 -11.79 -14.69 -6.27
C SER A 115 -11.85 -16.21 -6.08
N PRO A 116 -10.77 -16.97 -6.36
CA PRO A 116 -10.73 -18.41 -6.03
C PRO A 116 -11.10 -18.72 -4.59
N ALA A 117 -10.62 -17.89 -3.64
CA ALA A 117 -10.95 -18.05 -2.23
C ALA A 117 -12.43 -17.73 -1.92
N GLY A 118 -12.97 -16.65 -2.50
CA GLY A 118 -14.37 -16.28 -2.36
C GLY A 118 -15.32 -17.29 -2.99
N ASP A 119 -14.99 -17.81 -4.18
CA ASP A 119 -15.79 -18.84 -4.86
C ASP A 119 -15.80 -20.18 -4.10
N ALA A 120 -14.74 -20.44 -3.31
CA ALA A 120 -14.66 -21.60 -2.41
C ALA A 120 -15.34 -21.36 -1.05
N ASP A 121 -16.11 -20.26 -0.88
CA ASP A 121 -16.77 -19.84 0.37
C ASP A 121 -15.80 -19.65 1.54
N LEU A 122 -14.51 -19.35 1.29
CA LEU A 122 -13.61 -18.92 2.36
C LEU A 122 -14.01 -17.52 2.83
N ARG A 123 -13.79 -17.25 4.12
CA ARG A 123 -14.22 -16.00 4.75
C ARG A 123 -13.16 -15.44 5.69
N ARG A 124 -13.24 -14.14 5.93
CA ARG A 124 -12.51 -13.53 7.03
C ARG A 124 -12.77 -14.29 8.32
N GLY A 125 -11.71 -14.56 9.08
CA GLY A 125 -11.77 -15.28 10.35
C GLY A 125 -11.58 -16.79 10.25
N ASP A 126 -11.74 -17.40 9.09
CA ASP A 126 -11.43 -18.82 8.91
C ASP A 126 -9.99 -19.11 9.31
N LYS A 127 -9.80 -20.16 10.12
CA LYS A 127 -8.49 -20.56 10.60
C LYS A 127 -7.89 -21.59 9.66
N VAL A 128 -6.71 -21.31 9.17
CA VAL A 128 -5.92 -22.26 8.33
C VAL A 128 -5.14 -23.19 9.24
N LEU A 129 -5.39 -24.48 9.13
CA LEU A 129 -4.73 -25.52 9.91
C LEU A 129 -3.50 -26.09 9.19
N ALA A 130 -3.61 -26.25 7.87
CA ALA A 130 -2.55 -26.82 7.04
C ALA A 130 -2.68 -26.32 5.59
N ILE A 131 -1.58 -26.33 4.86
CA ILE A 131 -1.52 -25.98 3.44
C ILE A 131 -0.89 -27.14 2.67
N ALA A 132 -1.52 -27.57 1.57
CA ALA A 132 -0.97 -28.60 0.71
C ALA A 132 -0.07 -27.95 -0.36
N ILE A 133 1.20 -28.35 -0.35
CA ILE A 133 2.23 -27.96 -1.31
C ILE A 133 2.57 -29.22 -2.10
N GLY A 134 2.28 -29.24 -3.41
CA GLY A 134 2.48 -30.42 -4.23
C GLY A 134 1.61 -31.65 -3.84
N GLY A 135 0.45 -31.40 -3.22
CA GLY A 135 -0.50 -32.41 -2.80
C GLY A 135 -0.33 -32.96 -1.38
N GLU A 136 0.76 -32.65 -0.70
CA GLU A 136 1.01 -33.05 0.68
C GLU A 136 0.67 -31.90 1.63
N PHE A 137 -0.14 -32.17 2.68
CA PHE A 137 -0.51 -31.18 3.69
C PHE A 137 0.58 -31.04 4.76
N GLU A 138 1.10 -29.83 4.92
CA GLU A 138 1.92 -29.41 6.05
C GLU A 138 1.11 -28.51 6.95
N THR A 139 1.17 -28.72 8.26
CA THR A 139 0.53 -27.82 9.23
C THR A 139 1.25 -26.47 9.29
N ILE A 140 0.54 -25.42 9.74
CA ILE A 140 1.15 -24.09 9.92
C ILE A 140 2.38 -24.17 10.87
N ALA A 141 2.32 -25.03 11.90
CA ALA A 141 3.44 -25.24 12.81
C ALA A 141 4.66 -25.90 12.12
N GLU A 142 4.46 -26.88 11.24
CA GLU A 142 5.52 -27.53 10.47
C GLU A 142 6.16 -26.54 9.48
N LEU A 143 5.35 -25.76 8.78
CA LEU A 143 5.83 -24.71 7.88
C LEU A 143 6.69 -23.68 8.63
N GLY A 144 6.23 -23.23 9.80
CA GLY A 144 6.99 -22.32 10.66
C GLY A 144 8.29 -22.94 11.20
N ALA A 145 8.28 -24.21 11.58
CA ALA A 145 9.44 -24.90 12.14
C ALA A 145 10.60 -25.08 11.15
N ARG A 146 10.31 -25.06 9.84
CA ARG A 146 11.31 -25.13 8.77
C ARG A 146 11.56 -23.81 8.07
N ASP A 147 11.08 -22.69 8.65
CA ASP A 147 11.22 -21.35 8.09
C ASP A 147 10.77 -21.24 6.62
N ALA A 148 9.63 -21.89 6.29
CA ALA A 148 9.08 -21.89 4.95
C ALA A 148 8.81 -20.47 4.46
N THR A 149 9.36 -20.11 3.32
CA THR A 149 9.16 -18.79 2.73
C THR A 149 7.73 -18.65 2.16
N THR A 150 7.25 -17.40 2.05
CA THR A 150 5.95 -17.11 1.42
C THR A 150 5.87 -17.66 0.00
N LEU A 151 6.98 -17.64 -0.74
CA LEU A 151 7.07 -18.16 -2.11
C LEU A 151 6.89 -19.68 -2.13
N GLU A 152 7.55 -20.40 -1.22
CA GLU A 152 7.38 -21.87 -1.10
C GLU A 152 5.94 -22.23 -0.74
N VAL A 153 5.37 -21.52 0.25
CA VAL A 153 4.02 -21.80 0.74
C VAL A 153 2.96 -21.51 -0.33
N PHE A 154 3.00 -20.33 -0.94
CA PHE A 154 1.96 -19.91 -1.88
C PHE A 154 2.34 -20.06 -3.35
N GLY A 155 3.60 -20.32 -3.68
CA GLY A 155 4.09 -20.49 -5.06
C GLY A 155 4.21 -19.18 -5.82
N ASP A 156 4.73 -19.25 -7.03
CA ASP A 156 4.94 -18.13 -7.93
C ASP A 156 3.64 -17.40 -8.29
N SER A 157 3.75 -16.11 -8.68
CA SER A 157 2.62 -15.30 -9.17
C SER A 157 2.24 -15.68 -10.61
N GLU A 158 1.87 -16.96 -10.81
CA GLU A 158 1.50 -17.53 -12.09
C GLU A 158 0.08 -18.11 -12.05
N VAL A 159 -0.66 -17.93 -13.14
CA VAL A 159 -2.01 -18.51 -13.31
C VAL A 159 -1.93 -20.03 -13.28
N GLY A 160 -2.83 -20.66 -12.53
CA GLY A 160 -2.92 -22.10 -12.42
C GLY A 160 -2.07 -22.74 -11.31
N VAL A 161 -1.27 -21.96 -10.58
CA VAL A 161 -0.60 -22.45 -9.37
C VAL A 161 -1.65 -22.93 -8.37
N GLU A 162 -1.54 -24.21 -7.97
CA GLU A 162 -2.51 -24.86 -7.08
C GLU A 162 -2.00 -24.95 -5.65
N ARG A 163 -2.91 -24.73 -4.68
CA ARG A 163 -2.70 -25.02 -3.25
C ARG A 163 -3.97 -25.57 -2.62
N GLY A 164 -3.82 -26.60 -1.77
CA GLY A 164 -4.88 -27.07 -0.90
C GLY A 164 -4.85 -26.34 0.46
N PHE A 165 -5.99 -26.06 1.04
CA PHE A 165 -6.12 -25.46 2.37
C PHE A 165 -7.03 -26.32 3.22
N ARG A 166 -6.54 -26.73 4.41
CA ARG A 166 -7.38 -27.31 5.46
C ARG A 166 -7.75 -26.22 6.44
N VAL A 167 -9.05 -25.97 6.57
CA VAL A 167 -9.61 -24.78 7.21
C VAL A 167 -10.58 -25.20 8.31
N GLU A 168 -10.58 -24.46 9.42
CA GLU A 168 -11.54 -24.59 10.52
C GLU A 168 -12.42 -23.34 10.58
N ARG A 169 -13.77 -23.57 10.59
CA ARG A 169 -14.79 -22.54 10.81
C ARG A 169 -15.78 -23.02 11.85
N ALA A 170 -15.92 -22.31 12.96
CA ALA A 170 -16.85 -22.64 14.06
C ALA A 170 -16.74 -24.09 14.60
N GLY A 171 -15.54 -24.69 14.50
CA GLY A 171 -15.27 -26.07 14.91
C GLY A 171 -15.41 -27.12 13.80
N ASP A 172 -15.96 -26.76 12.66
CA ASP A 172 -16.02 -27.64 11.48
C ASP A 172 -14.75 -27.51 10.68
N VAL A 173 -14.16 -28.65 10.28
CA VAL A 173 -12.96 -28.73 9.46
C VAL A 173 -13.31 -29.19 8.05
N PHE A 174 -12.83 -28.46 7.06
CA PHE A 174 -13.02 -28.77 5.64
C PHE A 174 -11.74 -28.47 4.84
N GLU A 175 -11.70 -29.00 3.64
CA GLU A 175 -10.58 -28.78 2.73
C GLU A 175 -11.06 -28.15 1.43
N VAL A 176 -10.29 -27.22 0.90
CA VAL A 176 -10.52 -26.61 -0.40
C VAL A 176 -9.23 -26.60 -1.19
N THR A 177 -9.35 -26.72 -2.51
CA THR A 177 -8.22 -26.54 -3.44
C THR A 177 -8.46 -25.28 -4.24
N LEU A 178 -7.47 -24.38 -4.27
CA LEU A 178 -7.52 -23.12 -4.98
C LEU A 178 -6.48 -23.10 -6.09
N LEU A 179 -6.86 -22.49 -7.21
CA LEU A 179 -5.97 -22.22 -8.34
C LEU A 179 -5.81 -20.70 -8.47
N LYS A 180 -4.57 -20.21 -8.53
CA LYS A 180 -4.30 -18.79 -8.78
C LYS A 180 -4.88 -18.36 -10.13
N ARG A 181 -5.44 -17.18 -10.18
CA ARG A 181 -5.86 -16.51 -11.41
C ARG A 181 -5.58 -15.01 -11.35
N GLU A 182 -5.70 -14.34 -12.48
CA GLU A 182 -5.71 -12.87 -12.51
C GLU A 182 -6.91 -12.35 -11.73
N LEU A 183 -6.67 -11.38 -10.88
CA LEU A 183 -7.65 -10.72 -10.02
C LEU A 183 -7.45 -9.22 -10.08
N ALA A 184 -8.51 -8.46 -9.80
CA ALA A 184 -8.45 -7.04 -9.50
C ALA A 184 -8.87 -6.82 -8.05
N THR A 185 -8.18 -5.91 -7.35
CA THR A 185 -8.56 -5.54 -5.99
C THR A 185 -9.59 -4.40 -6.05
N PRO A 186 -10.85 -4.59 -5.61
CA PRO A 186 -11.78 -3.47 -5.53
C PRO A 186 -11.23 -2.40 -4.59
N PRO A 187 -11.24 -1.11 -4.99
CA PRO A 187 -10.67 -0.04 -4.16
C PRO A 187 -11.41 0.15 -2.83
N PHE A 188 -12.69 -0.25 -2.76
CA PHE A 188 -13.48 -0.25 -1.53
C PHE A 188 -13.89 -1.67 -1.13
N ALA A 189 -14.00 -1.91 0.19
CA ALA A 189 -14.67 -3.08 0.72
C ALA A 189 -16.15 -2.73 1.00
N GLY A 190 -17.03 -3.14 0.10
CA GLY A 190 -18.45 -2.76 0.15
C GLY A 190 -18.71 -1.30 -0.24
N GLN A 191 -19.90 -0.82 0.09
CA GLN A 191 -20.34 0.55 -0.16
C GLN A 191 -20.03 1.46 1.03
N PRO A 192 -19.82 2.76 0.81
CA PRO A 192 -19.75 3.73 1.89
C PRO A 192 -21.02 3.69 2.74
N LEU A 193 -20.88 3.80 4.06
CA LEU A 193 -21.99 3.70 5.01
C LEU A 193 -22.25 5.03 5.71
N LEU A 194 -23.51 5.30 6.00
CA LEU A 194 -23.96 6.38 6.89
C LEU A 194 -24.36 5.76 8.24
N LEU A 195 -23.50 5.95 9.24
CA LEU A 195 -23.75 5.42 10.59
C LEU A 195 -24.58 6.43 11.39
N SER A 196 -25.82 6.04 11.72
CA SER A 196 -26.76 6.91 12.43
C SER A 196 -26.55 6.87 13.94
N ARG A 197 -26.60 8.05 14.58
CA ARG A 197 -26.64 8.21 16.04
C ARG A 197 -27.86 9.07 16.42
N ALA A 198 -28.59 8.66 17.44
CA ALA A 198 -29.78 9.39 17.86
C ALA A 198 -29.44 10.84 18.25
N GLY A 199 -30.09 11.82 17.58
CA GLY A 199 -29.94 13.24 17.86
C GLY A 199 -28.58 13.85 17.43
N MET A 200 -27.82 13.17 16.60
CA MET A 200 -26.52 13.65 16.06
C MET A 200 -26.47 13.49 14.53
N ASP A 201 -25.64 14.28 13.90
CA ASP A 201 -25.33 14.13 12.47
C ASP A 201 -24.78 12.71 12.19
N PRO A 202 -25.04 12.16 11.00
CA PRO A 202 -24.50 10.86 10.64
C PRO A 202 -22.97 10.88 10.54
N ILE A 203 -22.35 9.73 10.81
CA ILE A 203 -20.92 9.54 10.56
C ILE A 203 -20.78 8.85 9.19
N GLY A 204 -19.88 9.36 8.34
CA GLY A 204 -19.47 8.68 7.13
C GLY A 204 -18.44 7.60 7.46
N TYR A 205 -18.65 6.38 6.98
CA TYR A 205 -17.68 5.28 7.07
C TYR A 205 -17.32 4.80 5.68
N LEU A 206 -16.01 4.64 5.44
CA LEU A 206 -15.46 4.09 4.20
C LEU A 206 -14.36 3.09 4.54
N HIS A 207 -14.45 1.85 4.02
CA HIS A 207 -13.32 0.94 4.00
C HIS A 207 -12.60 1.03 2.66
N PHE A 208 -11.45 1.67 2.65
CA PHE A 208 -10.64 1.99 1.47
C PHE A 208 -9.43 1.07 1.38
N ARG A 209 -9.39 0.19 0.38
CA ARG A 209 -8.40 -0.89 0.25
C ARG A 209 -7.13 -0.49 -0.52
N SER A 210 -7.24 0.41 -1.50
CA SER A 210 -6.10 0.70 -2.37
C SER A 210 -6.24 2.01 -3.12
N PHE A 211 -5.14 2.75 -3.24
CA PHE A 211 -5.02 4.00 -3.99
C PHE A 211 -4.69 3.70 -5.47
N ILE A 212 -5.65 3.19 -6.20
CA ILE A 212 -5.57 2.84 -7.63
C ILE A 212 -6.47 3.76 -8.47
N THR A 213 -6.22 3.86 -9.77
CA THR A 213 -6.97 4.73 -10.68
C THR A 213 -8.48 4.47 -10.62
N ASP A 214 -8.89 3.21 -10.53
CA ASP A 214 -10.30 2.82 -10.43
C ASP A 214 -11.02 3.38 -9.19
N ALA A 215 -10.27 3.87 -8.18
CA ALA A 215 -10.85 4.53 -7.01
C ALA A 215 -11.36 5.94 -7.31
N GLU A 216 -10.78 6.67 -8.27
CA GLU A 216 -11.04 8.08 -8.50
C GLU A 216 -12.53 8.43 -8.68
N PRO A 217 -13.30 7.78 -9.58
CA PRO A 217 -14.73 8.07 -9.74
C PRO A 217 -15.55 7.68 -8.50
N LEU A 218 -15.16 6.62 -7.81
CA LEU A 218 -15.85 6.12 -6.62
C LEU A 218 -15.67 7.04 -5.41
N LEU A 219 -14.50 7.69 -5.29
CA LEU A 219 -14.25 8.72 -4.27
C LEU A 219 -15.16 9.93 -4.46
N VAL A 220 -15.38 10.35 -5.70
CA VAL A 220 -16.31 11.45 -6.02
C VAL A 220 -17.76 11.09 -5.67
N GLU A 221 -18.19 9.86 -5.95
CA GLU A 221 -19.53 9.37 -5.62
C GLU A 221 -19.74 9.28 -4.08
N MET A 222 -18.75 8.74 -3.38
CA MET A 222 -18.71 8.70 -1.93
C MET A 222 -18.82 10.10 -1.32
N ALA A 223 -18.02 11.05 -1.81
CA ALA A 223 -18.02 12.41 -1.33
C ALA A 223 -19.37 13.10 -1.51
N ARG A 224 -20.04 12.90 -2.65
CA ARG A 224 -21.42 13.37 -2.87
C ARG A 224 -22.39 12.79 -1.86
N THR A 225 -22.34 11.48 -1.62
CA THR A 225 -23.20 10.78 -0.65
C THR A 225 -23.02 11.37 0.75
N PHE A 226 -21.79 11.57 1.19
CA PHE A 226 -21.50 12.12 2.52
C PHE A 226 -21.90 13.60 2.64
N ARG A 227 -21.64 14.40 1.62
CA ARG A 227 -22.04 15.81 1.59
C ARG A 227 -23.56 15.96 1.64
N ASP A 228 -24.29 15.21 0.82
CA ASP A 228 -25.76 15.29 0.75
C ASP A 228 -26.42 14.82 2.06
N ALA A 229 -25.74 13.98 2.84
CA ALA A 229 -26.14 13.56 4.17
C ALA A 229 -25.67 14.51 5.30
N ASN A 230 -24.97 15.60 4.98
CA ASN A 230 -24.36 16.52 5.95
C ASN A 230 -23.40 15.83 6.94
N VAL A 231 -22.58 14.91 6.46
CA VAL A 231 -21.56 14.24 7.26
C VAL A 231 -20.50 15.23 7.70
N THR A 232 -20.21 15.27 9.00
CA THR A 232 -19.18 16.11 9.61
C THR A 232 -18.14 15.33 10.40
N ASP A 233 -18.37 14.06 10.64
CA ASP A 233 -17.43 13.13 11.28
C ASP A 233 -17.20 11.96 10.33
N LEU A 234 -15.94 11.59 10.09
CA LEU A 234 -15.56 10.53 9.17
C LEU A 234 -14.81 9.40 9.88
N ILE A 235 -15.06 8.18 9.46
CA ILE A 235 -14.25 7.00 9.79
C ILE A 235 -13.73 6.43 8.47
N ILE A 236 -12.43 6.43 8.30
CA ILE A 236 -11.76 5.86 7.13
C ILE A 236 -10.99 4.63 7.58
N ASP A 237 -11.47 3.47 7.14
CA ASP A 237 -10.82 2.20 7.43
C ASP A 237 -9.73 1.94 6.38
N LEU A 238 -8.48 2.04 6.81
CA LEU A 238 -7.28 1.81 6.02
C LEU A 238 -6.55 0.53 6.44
N ARG A 239 -7.23 -0.39 7.16
CA ARG A 239 -6.63 -1.67 7.51
C ARG A 239 -6.14 -2.37 6.25
N TYR A 240 -4.88 -2.80 6.26
CA TYR A 240 -4.20 -3.49 5.17
C TYR A 240 -4.05 -2.69 3.86
N ASN A 241 -4.32 -1.39 3.87
CA ASN A 241 -4.11 -0.54 2.70
C ASN A 241 -2.65 -0.11 2.60
N GLY A 242 -1.89 -0.76 1.73
CA GLY A 242 -0.46 -0.47 1.49
C GLY A 242 -0.18 0.82 0.72
N GLY A 243 -1.20 1.62 0.40
CA GLY A 243 -1.05 2.86 -0.36
C GLY A 243 -1.35 2.70 -1.84
N GLY A 244 -0.57 3.35 -2.69
CA GLY A 244 -0.68 3.36 -4.15
C GLY A 244 -0.36 4.73 -4.75
N LEU A 245 -1.17 5.21 -5.68
CA LEU A 245 -0.95 6.42 -6.47
C LEU A 245 -1.08 7.71 -5.63
N LEU A 246 -0.12 8.62 -5.78
CA LEU A 246 -0.16 9.95 -5.19
C LEU A 246 -1.34 10.78 -5.73
N SER A 247 -1.71 10.64 -7.01
CA SER A 247 -2.86 11.34 -7.59
C SER A 247 -4.18 11.01 -6.88
N VAL A 248 -4.36 9.75 -6.50
CA VAL A 248 -5.54 9.30 -5.74
C VAL A 248 -5.49 9.80 -4.29
N ALA A 249 -4.29 9.83 -3.68
CA ALA A 249 -4.11 10.42 -2.36
C ALA A 249 -4.41 11.92 -2.38
N GLU A 250 -3.92 12.65 -3.38
CA GLU A 250 -4.18 14.09 -3.59
C GLU A 250 -5.68 14.37 -3.77
N GLN A 251 -6.38 13.56 -4.58
CA GLN A 251 -7.83 13.66 -4.73
C GLN A 251 -8.55 13.50 -3.39
N LEU A 252 -8.14 12.51 -2.59
CA LEU A 252 -8.72 12.25 -1.27
C LEU A 252 -8.44 13.39 -0.29
N LEU A 253 -7.22 13.93 -0.30
CA LEU A 253 -6.84 15.12 0.48
C LEU A 253 -7.69 16.32 0.12
N ASN A 254 -7.88 16.59 -1.15
CA ASN A 254 -8.71 17.68 -1.66
C ASN A 254 -10.17 17.51 -1.26
N ILE A 255 -10.70 16.29 -1.28
CA ILE A 255 -12.07 16.00 -0.82
C ILE A 255 -12.20 16.22 0.69
N PHE A 256 -11.25 15.75 1.51
CA PHE A 256 -11.38 15.78 2.97
C PHE A 256 -10.98 17.10 3.62
N ALA A 257 -9.99 17.78 3.07
CA ALA A 257 -9.40 18.96 3.72
C ALA A 257 -9.25 20.17 2.78
N GLY A 258 -9.65 20.08 1.51
CA GLY A 258 -9.47 21.16 0.54
C GLY A 258 -10.11 22.49 0.96
N GLU A 259 -11.30 22.47 1.56
CA GLU A 259 -11.93 23.69 2.08
C GLU A 259 -11.22 24.22 3.33
N LEU A 260 -10.71 23.34 4.19
CA LEU A 260 -10.09 23.70 5.46
C LEU A 260 -8.65 24.19 5.28
N GLY A 261 -7.94 23.62 4.31
CA GLY A 261 -6.55 23.97 3.97
C GLY A 261 -6.44 24.90 2.74
N GLN A 262 -7.52 25.57 2.32
CA GLN A 262 -7.51 26.39 1.12
C GLN A 262 -6.44 27.49 1.17
N GLY A 263 -5.49 27.41 0.23
CA GLY A 263 -4.36 28.34 0.12
C GLY A 263 -3.08 27.85 0.80
N ASP A 264 -3.13 26.73 1.52
CA ASP A 264 -1.98 26.10 2.15
C ASP A 264 -1.48 24.89 1.34
N ASP A 265 -0.30 24.42 1.67
CA ASP A 265 0.25 23.18 1.11
C ASP A 265 -0.40 21.97 1.78
N SER A 266 -0.88 21.03 0.99
CA SER A 266 -1.40 19.76 1.48
C SER A 266 -0.26 18.82 1.89
N TYR A 267 0.75 18.72 1.04
CA TYR A 267 1.96 17.95 1.31
C TYR A 267 3.15 18.47 0.49
N ARG A 268 4.34 18.01 0.84
CA ARG A 268 5.57 18.34 0.13
C ARG A 268 6.33 17.07 -0.23
N ILE A 269 7.06 17.12 -1.34
CA ILE A 269 7.98 16.10 -1.82
C ILE A 269 9.39 16.66 -1.73
N SER A 270 10.28 15.92 -1.08
CA SER A 270 11.70 16.29 -0.92
C SER A 270 12.59 15.16 -1.46
N HIS A 271 13.52 15.52 -2.33
CA HIS A 271 14.47 14.62 -2.98
C HIS A 271 15.85 14.68 -2.33
N ASN A 272 16.77 13.85 -2.81
CA ASN A 272 18.17 13.93 -2.43
C ASN A 272 18.80 15.26 -2.88
N ASP A 273 20.02 15.55 -2.44
CA ASP A 273 20.73 16.82 -2.70
C ASP A 273 21.09 17.06 -4.17
N LYS A 274 21.15 16.01 -5.00
CA LYS A 274 21.34 16.11 -6.46
C LYS A 274 20.07 16.56 -7.18
N ARG A 275 18.91 16.38 -6.56
CA ARG A 275 17.57 16.57 -7.16
C ARG A 275 16.69 17.58 -6.41
N THR A 276 17.28 18.51 -5.68
CA THR A 276 16.55 19.55 -4.95
C THR A 276 15.69 20.45 -5.85
N SER A 277 16.04 20.57 -7.15
CA SER A 277 15.20 21.28 -8.13
C SER A 277 13.85 20.60 -8.41
N GLU A 278 13.73 19.33 -8.08
CA GLU A 278 12.51 18.53 -8.24
C GLU A 278 11.61 18.61 -6.98
N ASN A 279 12.07 19.26 -5.90
CA ASN A 279 11.26 19.46 -4.71
C ASN A 279 10.01 20.25 -5.04
N VAL A 280 8.85 19.79 -4.55
CA VAL A 280 7.58 20.43 -4.82
C VAL A 280 6.73 20.52 -3.56
N ALA A 281 5.99 21.63 -3.46
CA ALA A 281 4.89 21.78 -2.52
C ALA A 281 3.58 21.67 -3.31
N VAL A 282 2.69 20.79 -2.89
CA VAL A 282 1.39 20.56 -3.52
C VAL A 282 0.33 21.24 -2.67
N SER A 283 -0.32 22.26 -3.24
CA SER A 283 -1.36 23.00 -2.53
C SER A 283 -2.71 22.29 -2.62
N PHE A 284 -3.56 22.50 -1.63
CA PHE A 284 -4.95 22.04 -1.69
C PHE A 284 -5.72 22.65 -2.85
N GLU A 285 -6.51 21.82 -3.50
CA GLU A 285 -7.59 22.25 -4.40
C GLU A 285 -8.95 21.99 -3.73
N VAL A 286 -9.96 22.78 -4.09
CA VAL A 286 -11.32 22.64 -3.54
C VAL A 286 -12.25 22.12 -4.62
N PRO A 287 -12.49 20.81 -4.71
CA PRO A 287 -13.43 20.25 -5.66
C PRO A 287 -14.88 20.54 -5.26
N ASP A 288 -15.82 20.53 -6.23
CA ASP A 288 -17.25 20.74 -5.98
C ASP A 288 -17.84 19.75 -4.95
N VAL A 289 -17.16 18.64 -4.72
CA VAL A 289 -17.57 17.58 -3.77
C VAL A 289 -16.78 17.63 -2.45
N ALA A 290 -16.03 18.71 -2.20
CA ALA A 290 -15.26 18.86 -0.97
C ALA A 290 -16.15 18.68 0.27
N LEU A 291 -15.57 18.10 1.30
CA LEU A 291 -16.14 17.93 2.62
C LEU A 291 -15.40 18.82 3.61
N SER A 292 -16.07 19.21 4.71
CA SER A 292 -15.47 19.99 5.80
C SER A 292 -15.63 19.21 7.11
N PRO A 293 -14.96 18.07 7.27
CA PRO A 293 -15.09 17.25 8.46
C PRO A 293 -14.52 17.98 9.68
N ARG A 294 -15.20 17.87 10.80
CA ARG A 294 -14.70 18.36 12.10
C ARG A 294 -13.70 17.40 12.70
N ARG A 295 -13.91 16.10 12.47
CA ARG A 295 -13.09 15.02 13.01
C ARG A 295 -12.97 13.87 12.03
N MET A 296 -11.80 13.25 12.03
CA MET A 296 -11.52 12.04 11.26
C MET A 296 -10.90 10.98 12.16
N ALA A 297 -11.46 9.77 12.14
CA ALA A 297 -10.83 8.59 12.71
C ALA A 297 -10.33 7.69 11.58
N PHE A 298 -9.07 7.28 11.67
CA PHE A 298 -8.49 6.30 10.75
C PHE A 298 -8.31 4.97 11.48
N ILE A 299 -8.91 3.92 10.95
CA ILE A 299 -8.68 2.56 11.44
C ILE A 299 -7.45 2.02 10.71
N VAL A 300 -6.41 1.70 11.46
CA VAL A 300 -5.08 1.41 10.92
C VAL A 300 -4.48 0.14 11.52
N THR A 301 -3.59 -0.48 10.77
CA THR A 301 -2.76 -1.63 11.19
C THR A 301 -1.34 -1.45 10.65
N GLU A 302 -0.41 -2.32 11.05
CA GLU A 302 0.94 -2.39 10.47
C GLU A 302 0.95 -2.63 8.94
N GLY A 303 -0.19 -2.98 8.34
CA GLY A 303 -0.36 -3.04 6.88
C GLY A 303 -0.79 -1.72 6.23
N THR A 304 -1.04 -0.66 7.04
CA THR A 304 -1.38 0.68 6.54
C THR A 304 -0.10 1.43 6.21
N ALA A 305 0.17 1.73 4.93
CA ALA A 305 1.46 2.22 4.47
C ALA A 305 1.38 3.30 3.38
N SER A 306 2.47 4.06 3.19
CA SER A 306 2.73 4.91 2.03
C SER A 306 1.64 5.99 1.81
N ALA A 307 0.91 5.98 0.67
CA ALA A 307 -0.17 6.95 0.39
C ALA A 307 -1.23 7.01 1.49
N SER A 308 -1.51 5.90 2.19
CA SER A 308 -2.40 5.89 3.36
C SER A 308 -1.84 6.74 4.51
N GLU A 309 -0.56 6.59 4.81
CA GLU A 309 0.13 7.36 5.86
C GLU A 309 0.30 8.82 5.44
N LEU A 310 0.57 9.08 4.15
CA LEU A 310 0.60 10.44 3.60
C LEU A 310 -0.73 11.15 3.83
N VAL A 311 -1.87 10.53 3.52
CA VAL A 311 -3.20 11.14 3.72
C VAL A 311 -3.42 11.47 5.20
N ILE A 312 -3.14 10.54 6.11
CA ILE A 312 -3.28 10.76 7.55
C ILE A 312 -2.40 11.93 8.01
N ASN A 313 -1.12 11.92 7.61
CA ASN A 313 -0.16 12.95 7.98
C ASN A 313 -0.53 14.32 7.40
N ALA A 314 -1.03 14.37 6.18
CA ALA A 314 -1.34 15.60 5.46
C ALA A 314 -2.65 16.28 5.94
N VAL A 315 -3.65 15.52 6.40
CA VAL A 315 -4.90 16.11 6.94
C VAL A 315 -4.73 16.56 8.39
N SER A 316 -3.78 16.01 9.14
CA SER A 316 -3.66 16.22 10.57
C SER A 316 -3.46 17.68 11.03
N PRO A 317 -2.85 18.60 10.24
CA PRO A 317 -2.79 20.01 10.60
C PRO A 317 -4.15 20.74 10.49
N TYR A 318 -5.10 20.20 9.73
CA TYR A 318 -6.34 20.87 9.35
C TYR A 318 -7.59 20.27 10.00
N VAL A 319 -7.55 19.00 10.39
CA VAL A 319 -8.69 18.26 10.93
C VAL A 319 -8.27 17.53 12.21
N GLU A 320 -9.13 17.54 13.23
CA GLU A 320 -8.92 16.72 14.41
C GLU A 320 -8.85 15.25 14.00
N THR A 321 -7.67 14.65 14.15
CA THR A 321 -7.34 13.30 13.64
C THR A 321 -7.01 12.34 14.78
N VAL A 322 -7.61 11.16 14.78
CA VAL A 322 -7.33 10.08 15.72
C VAL A 322 -7.07 8.77 14.96
N LEU A 323 -6.10 7.99 15.43
CA LEU A 323 -5.83 6.63 14.94
C LEU A 323 -6.51 5.61 15.83
N VAL A 324 -7.07 4.56 15.24
CA VAL A 324 -7.71 3.45 15.94
C VAL A 324 -7.10 2.14 15.43
N GLY A 325 -6.56 1.34 16.32
CA GLY A 325 -5.93 0.06 15.93
C GLY A 325 -4.54 -0.12 16.53
N SER A 326 -3.55 -0.38 15.68
CA SER A 326 -2.12 -0.43 16.00
C SER A 326 -1.37 0.76 15.40
N ASP A 327 -0.04 0.73 15.40
CA ASP A 327 0.74 1.67 14.60
C ASP A 327 0.65 1.33 13.11
N THR A 328 1.07 2.26 12.27
CA THR A 328 1.16 2.09 10.82
C THR A 328 2.52 1.51 10.43
N PHE A 329 2.71 1.20 9.16
CA PHE A 329 3.91 0.53 8.64
C PHE A 329 5.19 1.36 8.80
N GLY A 330 5.11 2.67 8.49
CA GLY A 330 6.28 3.54 8.51
C GLY A 330 6.94 3.78 7.15
N LYS A 331 6.20 3.74 6.04
CA LYS A 331 6.72 4.08 4.71
C LYS A 331 6.55 5.57 4.42
N ALA A 332 7.45 6.40 4.96
CA ALA A 332 7.45 7.86 4.80
C ALA A 332 8.01 8.34 3.44
N VAL A 333 8.14 7.46 2.47
CA VAL A 333 8.82 7.69 1.19
C VAL A 333 7.94 7.30 0.00
N GLY A 334 8.26 7.89 -1.15
CA GLY A 334 7.66 7.54 -2.43
C GLY A 334 8.68 7.08 -3.46
N GLN A 335 8.15 6.47 -4.51
CA GLN A 335 8.93 5.84 -5.57
C GLN A 335 8.59 6.47 -6.91
N TYR A 336 9.61 6.66 -7.74
CA TYR A 336 9.42 6.87 -9.17
C TYR A 336 9.59 5.56 -9.94
N ALA A 337 8.98 5.51 -11.11
CA ALA A 337 9.14 4.44 -12.07
C ALA A 337 10.11 4.88 -13.17
N PHE A 338 11.16 4.10 -13.37
CA PHE A 338 12.15 4.32 -14.42
C PHE A 338 12.11 3.16 -15.40
N ASP A 339 11.83 3.46 -16.67
CA ASP A 339 11.78 2.47 -17.73
C ASP A 339 13.11 2.39 -18.46
N GLN A 340 13.66 1.19 -18.57
CA GLN A 340 14.81 0.96 -19.41
C GLN A 340 14.37 0.98 -20.88
N ARG A 341 14.85 1.98 -21.65
CA ARG A 341 14.41 2.18 -23.03
C ARG A 341 14.67 0.95 -23.88
N GLY A 342 13.61 0.48 -24.57
CA GLY A 342 13.66 -0.68 -25.45
C GLY A 342 13.59 -2.03 -24.75
N CYS A 343 13.42 -2.04 -23.42
CA CYS A 343 13.22 -3.23 -22.61
C CYS A 343 11.86 -3.16 -21.89
N GLU A 344 11.39 -4.30 -21.39
CA GLU A 344 10.11 -4.36 -20.64
C GLU A 344 10.28 -4.04 -19.15
N ASN A 345 11.52 -4.04 -18.67
CA ASN A 345 11.80 -3.85 -17.25
C ASN A 345 11.63 -2.39 -16.82
N ARG A 346 11.05 -2.25 -15.64
CA ARG A 346 10.81 -1.01 -14.88
C ARG A 346 11.46 -1.11 -13.52
N LEU A 347 12.22 -0.09 -13.14
CA LEU A 347 12.75 0.07 -11.80
C LEU A 347 11.81 0.98 -11.00
N ARG A 348 11.20 0.46 -9.93
CA ARG A 348 10.58 1.26 -8.87
C ARG A 348 11.66 1.59 -7.85
N LEU A 349 12.00 2.87 -7.70
CA LEU A 349 13.09 3.33 -6.85
C LEU A 349 12.58 4.34 -5.84
N VAL A 350 12.93 4.17 -4.57
CA VAL A 350 12.71 5.19 -3.53
C VAL A 350 13.52 6.44 -3.89
N ALA A 351 12.80 7.51 -4.25
CA ALA A 351 13.40 8.71 -4.80
C ALA A 351 13.13 9.98 -3.97
N PHE A 352 12.13 9.95 -3.11
CA PHE A 352 11.72 11.12 -2.33
C PHE A 352 11.07 10.73 -1.00
N GLU A 353 11.12 11.65 -0.04
CA GLU A 353 10.29 11.60 1.16
C GLU A 353 9.05 12.48 1.03
N THR A 354 8.02 12.16 1.79
CA THR A 354 6.79 12.93 1.87
C THR A 354 6.65 13.60 3.23
N LEU A 355 6.26 14.88 3.19
CA LEU A 355 6.06 15.72 4.37
C LEU A 355 4.66 16.32 4.30
N ASN A 356 4.01 16.61 5.42
CA ASN A 356 2.76 17.40 5.40
C ASN A 356 3.03 18.89 5.09
N GLY A 357 1.99 19.69 4.99
CA GLY A 357 2.10 21.13 4.70
C GLY A 357 2.98 21.91 5.69
N GLU A 358 3.07 21.46 6.93
CA GLU A 358 3.95 22.03 7.97
C GLU A 358 5.40 21.52 7.91
N GLY A 359 5.74 20.64 6.95
CA GLY A 359 7.07 20.08 6.78
C GLY A 359 7.38 18.90 7.72
N GLN A 360 6.37 18.24 8.27
CA GLN A 360 6.54 17.09 9.16
C GLN A 360 6.43 15.79 8.38
N GLY A 361 7.41 14.92 8.51
CA GLY A 361 7.52 13.58 7.91
C GLY A 361 8.30 12.64 8.81
N GLY A 362 9.14 11.78 8.25
CA GLY A 362 10.10 10.96 8.98
C GLY A 362 9.48 9.86 9.85
N TYR A 363 8.27 9.41 9.54
CA TYR A 363 7.55 8.36 10.29
C TYR A 363 8.00 6.95 9.88
N TYR A 364 9.32 6.70 9.84
CA TYR A 364 9.89 5.41 9.39
C TYR A 364 9.58 4.22 10.30
N THR A 365 9.08 4.45 11.50
CA THR A 365 8.64 3.41 12.46
C THR A 365 7.13 3.41 12.69
N GLY A 366 6.38 4.22 11.92
CA GLY A 366 4.94 4.40 12.04
C GLY A 366 4.55 5.80 12.46
N LEU A 367 3.29 6.14 12.22
CA LEU A 367 2.77 7.48 12.54
C LEU A 367 2.63 7.72 14.05
N VAL A 368 2.30 6.69 14.82
CA VAL A 368 2.12 6.79 16.29
C VAL A 368 3.44 7.09 16.97
N ASP A 369 4.52 6.44 16.55
CA ASP A 369 5.87 6.63 17.11
C ASP A 369 6.38 8.07 16.96
N THR A 370 5.82 8.86 16.06
CA THR A 370 6.15 10.28 15.95
C THR A 370 5.68 11.12 17.15
N GLY A 371 4.79 10.57 17.97
CA GLY A 371 4.18 11.27 19.11
C GLY A 371 3.17 12.37 18.73
N ARG A 372 2.86 12.52 17.44
CA ARG A 372 1.94 13.56 16.93
C ARG A 372 0.49 13.10 16.87
N PHE A 373 0.25 11.80 16.86
CA PHE A 373 -1.07 11.22 16.72
C PHE A 373 -1.56 10.58 18.01
N THR A 374 -2.83 10.81 18.33
CA THR A 374 -3.51 10.07 19.40
C THR A 374 -3.90 8.69 18.89
N LEU A 375 -3.44 7.64 19.54
CA LEU A 375 -3.87 6.27 19.28
C LEU A 375 -4.95 5.85 20.28
N CYS A 376 -6.06 5.33 19.75
CA CYS A 376 -7.01 4.50 20.49
C CYS A 376 -6.67 3.03 20.20
N PRO A 377 -5.94 2.34 21.08
CA PRO A 377 -5.48 0.98 20.80
C PRO A 377 -6.67 0.03 20.66
N ALA A 378 -6.70 -0.73 19.57
CA ALA A 378 -7.69 -1.76 19.32
C ALA A 378 -7.02 -2.92 18.56
N ALA A 379 -7.18 -4.14 19.06
CA ALA A 379 -6.74 -5.30 18.29
C ALA A 379 -7.62 -5.43 17.05
N ASP A 380 -7.00 -5.73 15.91
CA ASP A 380 -7.78 -6.16 14.74
C ASP A 380 -8.27 -7.58 15.00
N ASP A 381 -9.52 -7.68 15.45
CA ASP A 381 -10.15 -8.99 15.69
C ASP A 381 -10.54 -9.63 14.36
N ILE A 382 -9.55 -10.30 13.74
CA ILE A 382 -9.76 -10.99 12.46
C ILE A 382 -10.72 -12.15 12.53
N THR A 383 -11.26 -12.49 13.70
CA THR A 383 -12.35 -13.48 13.86
C THR A 383 -13.73 -12.88 13.60
N ARG A 384 -13.82 -11.55 13.43
CA ARG A 384 -15.07 -10.83 13.17
C ARG A 384 -15.07 -10.25 11.76
N GLU A 385 -16.28 -10.03 11.24
CA GLU A 385 -16.49 -9.25 10.02
C GLU A 385 -15.95 -7.82 10.19
N PHE A 386 -15.78 -7.09 9.08
CA PHE A 386 -15.25 -5.71 9.12
C PHE A 386 -16.20 -4.71 9.81
N HIS A 387 -17.50 -4.97 9.89
CA HIS A 387 -18.54 -4.12 10.49
C HIS A 387 -19.66 -4.91 11.16
#